data_00743c4980f6669b758b156c7cc425c0
#
_entry.id   00743c4980f6669b758b156c7cc425c0
#
_cell.length_a   1.000
_cell.length_b   1.000
_cell.length_c   1.000
_cell.angle_alpha   90.00
_cell.angle_beta   90.00
_cell.angle_gamma   90.00
#
_symmetry.space_group_name_H-M   'P 1'
#
loop_
_entity.id
_entity.type
_entity.pdbx_description
1 polymer ?
#
loop_
_entity_poly.entity_id
_entity_poly.type
_entity_poly.pdbx_seq_one_letter_code
_entity_poly.pdbx_strand_id
1 'polypeptide(L)'
;DGGRVRVGRPLRPVTIDSPKAAVRAGIALITEDRKGEGLLLPQSISANVALGNLGAVSRAGVLDAQAERQLAERQIAAMRIRSASPAQPVAELSGGNQQKVVIGRWLERDCQVLLFDEPTRGIDVGAKFDIYGLLAALARQGKALVVVSSDLRELMLICDRIAVLSAGRLIDTFEREHWSQDQLLAAAFAGYQKRDAMLHNAAPRMDA
;
A
#
# COMPACT_ATOMS: atom_id res chain seq x y z
N ASP A 1 -23.25 -1.71 0.05
CA ASP A 1 -22.35 -1.33 -1.03
C ASP A 1 -22.16 -2.51 -1.96
N GLY A 2 -21.89 -2.26 -3.23
CA GLY A 2 -21.76 -3.29 -4.25
C GLY A 2 -20.52 -3.08 -5.10
N GLY A 3 -20.17 -4.11 -5.89
CA GLY A 3 -19.03 -4.04 -6.80
C GLY A 3 -18.59 -5.42 -7.25
N ARG A 4 -17.68 -5.44 -8.23
CA ARG A 4 -17.08 -6.67 -8.72
C ARG A 4 -15.57 -6.50 -8.78
N VAL A 5 -14.83 -7.43 -8.18
CA VAL A 5 -13.38 -7.47 -8.26
C VAL A 5 -12.97 -8.58 -9.24
N ARG A 6 -12.04 -8.26 -10.12
CA ARG A 6 -11.45 -9.24 -11.05
C ARG A 6 -9.93 -9.16 -10.95
N VAL A 7 -9.26 -10.29 -10.85
CA VAL A 7 -7.80 -10.38 -10.69
C VAL A 7 -7.22 -11.38 -11.67
N GLY A 8 -5.97 -11.21 -12.03
CA GLY A 8 -5.19 -12.12 -12.86
C GLY A 8 -5.19 -11.78 -14.35
N ARG A 9 -4.47 -12.59 -15.10
CA ARG A 9 -4.40 -12.51 -16.58
C ARG A 9 -4.65 -13.91 -17.15
N PRO A 10 -5.84 -14.18 -17.75
CA PRO A 10 -6.97 -13.26 -17.97
C PRO A 10 -7.67 -12.88 -16.65
N LEU A 11 -8.39 -11.75 -16.67
CA LEU A 11 -9.13 -11.24 -15.51
C LEU A 11 -10.25 -12.22 -15.11
N ARG A 12 -10.18 -12.75 -13.89
CA ARG A 12 -11.19 -13.65 -13.30
C ARG A 12 -11.91 -12.96 -12.15
N PRO A 13 -13.23 -13.10 -12.04
CA PRO A 13 -13.98 -12.58 -10.91
C PRO A 13 -13.56 -13.30 -9.64
N VAL A 14 -13.40 -12.54 -8.54
CA VAL A 14 -13.08 -13.07 -7.22
C VAL A 14 -14.05 -12.50 -6.20
N THR A 15 -14.46 -13.34 -5.24
CA THR A 15 -15.24 -12.89 -4.08
C THR A 15 -14.29 -12.62 -2.94
N ILE A 16 -14.35 -11.40 -2.43
CA ILE A 16 -13.50 -10.94 -1.32
C ILE A 16 -14.43 -10.56 -0.16
N ASP A 17 -14.60 -11.48 0.77
CA ASP A 17 -15.43 -11.35 1.97
C ASP A 17 -14.60 -11.18 3.24
N SER A 18 -13.27 -11.29 3.13
CA SER A 18 -12.35 -11.21 4.25
C SER A 18 -10.93 -10.85 3.78
N PRO A 19 -10.07 -10.29 4.67
CA PRO A 19 -8.65 -10.07 4.35
C PRO A 19 -7.94 -11.36 3.90
N LYS A 20 -8.30 -12.50 4.50
CA LYS A 20 -7.76 -13.81 4.12
C LYS A 20 -8.14 -14.20 2.69
N ALA A 21 -9.37 -13.89 2.25
CA ALA A 21 -9.81 -14.10 0.87
C ALA A 21 -9.06 -13.20 -0.12
N ALA A 22 -8.82 -11.93 0.24
CA ALA A 22 -8.01 -11.01 -0.55
C ALA A 22 -6.58 -11.54 -0.76
N VAL A 23 -5.92 -11.99 0.31
CA VAL A 23 -4.57 -12.55 0.22
C VAL A 23 -4.54 -13.83 -0.62
N ARG A 24 -5.54 -14.71 -0.51
CA ARG A 24 -5.68 -15.89 -1.38
C ARG A 24 -5.87 -15.53 -2.85
N ALA A 25 -6.53 -14.40 -3.12
CA ALA A 25 -6.70 -13.86 -4.46
C ALA A 25 -5.45 -13.13 -4.99
N GLY A 26 -4.35 -13.09 -4.21
CA GLY A 26 -3.10 -12.43 -4.59
C GLY A 26 -3.12 -10.92 -4.38
N ILE A 27 -3.96 -10.41 -3.47
CA ILE A 27 -4.06 -8.99 -3.12
C ILE A 27 -3.52 -8.80 -1.71
N ALA A 28 -2.61 -7.85 -1.51
CA ALA A 28 -2.09 -7.46 -0.20
C ALA A 28 -2.30 -5.97 0.05
N LEU A 29 -2.53 -5.62 1.32
CA LEU A 29 -2.62 -4.23 1.79
C LEU A 29 -1.40 -3.91 2.65
N ILE A 30 -0.72 -2.84 2.27
CA ILE A 30 0.33 -2.19 3.04
C ILE A 30 -0.30 -0.99 3.71
N THR A 31 -0.57 -1.11 5.01
CA THR A 31 -1.30 -0.12 5.80
C THR A 31 -0.50 1.15 6.06
N GLU A 32 -1.18 2.27 6.22
CA GLU A 32 -0.63 3.55 6.68
C GLU A 32 -0.02 3.41 8.08
N ASP A 33 -0.75 2.79 9.01
CA ASP A 33 -0.30 2.60 10.39
C ASP A 33 0.60 1.37 10.53
N ARG A 34 1.84 1.49 10.03
CA ARG A 34 2.81 0.41 10.15
C ARG A 34 3.13 0.04 11.60
N LYS A 35 3.00 0.98 12.56
CA LYS A 35 3.37 0.76 13.96
C LYS A 35 2.27 0.06 14.76
N GLY A 36 1.01 0.41 14.51
CA GLY A 36 -0.14 -0.20 15.19
C GLY A 36 -0.65 -1.45 14.51
N GLU A 37 -0.65 -1.49 13.16
CA GLU A 37 -1.27 -2.57 12.39
C GLU A 37 -0.26 -3.35 11.54
N GLY A 38 0.78 -2.68 11.07
CA GLY A 38 1.71 -3.25 10.10
C GLY A 38 2.79 -4.14 10.72
N LEU A 39 3.25 -3.88 11.94
CA LEU A 39 4.44 -4.51 12.54
C LEU A 39 4.20 -4.92 13.99
N LEU A 40 4.82 -6.02 14.38
CA LEU A 40 5.03 -6.38 15.78
C LEU A 40 6.36 -5.77 16.24
N LEU A 41 6.33 -4.50 16.69
CA LEU A 41 7.52 -3.71 16.97
C LEU A 41 8.55 -4.36 17.90
N PRO A 42 8.15 -5.04 19.02
CA PRO A 42 9.08 -5.71 19.90
C PRO A 42 9.72 -6.98 19.30
N GLN A 43 9.14 -7.50 18.21
CA GLN A 43 9.59 -8.73 17.58
C GLN A 43 10.71 -8.46 16.56
N SER A 44 11.48 -9.51 16.27
CA SER A 44 12.56 -9.49 15.29
C SER A 44 12.06 -9.20 13.87
N ILE A 45 12.99 -8.82 12.99
CA ILE A 45 12.74 -8.74 11.55
C ILE A 45 12.27 -10.11 11.04
N SER A 46 12.92 -11.20 11.47
CA SER A 46 12.56 -12.58 11.09
C SER A 46 11.10 -12.88 11.38
N ALA A 47 10.65 -12.67 12.62
CA ALA A 47 9.28 -12.92 13.03
C ALA A 47 8.30 -12.05 12.21
N ASN A 48 8.62 -10.78 12.01
CA ASN A 48 7.77 -9.88 11.25
C ASN A 48 7.63 -10.27 9.78
N VAL A 49 8.68 -10.69 9.11
CA VAL A 49 8.64 -11.17 7.72
C VAL A 49 7.89 -12.49 7.61
N ALA A 50 8.14 -13.43 8.52
CA ALA A 50 7.51 -14.74 8.53
C ALA A 50 5.99 -14.71 8.69
N LEU A 51 5.43 -13.69 9.38
CA LEU A 51 3.98 -13.50 9.51
C LEU A 51 3.25 -13.44 8.16
N GLY A 52 3.90 -12.97 7.12
CA GLY A 52 3.32 -12.97 5.78
C GLY A 52 3.03 -14.37 5.26
N ASN A 53 3.88 -15.36 5.57
CA ASN A 53 3.77 -16.72 5.09
C ASN A 53 4.28 -17.74 6.10
N LEU A 54 3.59 -17.89 7.24
CA LEU A 54 3.95 -18.86 8.28
C LEU A 54 4.04 -20.29 7.74
N GLY A 55 3.25 -20.64 6.73
CA GLY A 55 3.30 -21.97 6.10
C GLY A 55 4.65 -22.29 5.46
N ALA A 56 5.36 -21.28 4.94
CA ALA A 56 6.67 -21.47 4.32
C ALA A 56 7.80 -21.76 5.33
N VAL A 57 7.59 -21.39 6.60
CA VAL A 57 8.54 -21.52 7.69
C VAL A 57 8.05 -22.47 8.79
N SER A 58 7.04 -23.31 8.49
CA SER A 58 6.50 -24.27 9.45
C SER A 58 6.58 -25.69 8.91
N ARG A 59 6.94 -26.66 9.78
CA ARG A 59 6.87 -28.08 9.51
C ARG A 59 5.99 -28.76 10.55
N ALA A 60 4.98 -29.48 10.12
CA ALA A 60 3.99 -30.14 10.99
C ALA A 60 3.40 -29.20 12.07
N GLY A 61 3.17 -27.93 11.75
CA GLY A 61 2.61 -26.94 12.67
C GLY A 61 3.61 -26.29 13.63
N VAL A 62 4.88 -26.67 13.57
CA VAL A 62 5.97 -26.07 14.36
C VAL A 62 6.80 -25.14 13.50
N LEU A 63 7.12 -23.96 14.02
CA LEU A 63 8.00 -22.99 13.32
C LEU A 63 9.42 -23.53 13.27
N ASP A 64 10.01 -23.49 12.07
CA ASP A 64 11.42 -23.80 11.82
C ASP A 64 12.23 -22.50 11.88
N ALA A 65 12.96 -22.32 12.98
CA ALA A 65 13.74 -21.09 13.23
C ALA A 65 14.83 -20.86 12.16
N GLN A 66 15.36 -21.92 11.55
CA GLN A 66 16.35 -21.79 10.49
C GLN A 66 15.69 -21.31 9.18
N ALA A 67 14.53 -21.86 8.84
CA ALA A 67 13.77 -21.44 7.67
C ALA A 67 13.28 -19.97 7.82
N GLU A 68 12.81 -19.59 9.02
CA GLU A 68 12.43 -18.22 9.36
C GLU A 68 13.60 -17.25 9.18
N ARG A 69 14.76 -17.57 9.72
CA ARG A 69 15.97 -16.76 9.57
C ARG A 69 16.40 -16.61 8.11
N GLN A 70 16.46 -17.70 7.35
CA GLN A 70 16.81 -17.67 5.93
C GLN A 70 15.83 -16.83 5.10
N LEU A 71 14.53 -16.91 5.43
CA LEU A 71 13.51 -16.08 4.81
C LEU A 71 13.81 -14.60 5.04
N ALA A 72 14.08 -14.21 6.29
CA ALA A 72 14.42 -12.84 6.63
C ALA A 72 15.71 -12.35 5.97
N GLU A 73 16.74 -13.15 5.91
CA GLU A 73 18.01 -12.82 5.25
C GLU A 73 17.79 -12.52 3.76
N ARG A 74 16.97 -13.32 3.06
CA ARG A 74 16.57 -13.03 1.67
C ARG A 74 15.85 -11.71 1.53
N GLN A 75 14.88 -11.41 2.43
CA GLN A 75 14.12 -10.17 2.38
C GLN A 75 14.97 -8.95 2.76
N ILE A 76 15.86 -9.07 3.73
CA ILE A 76 16.80 -8.01 4.08
C ILE A 76 17.66 -7.63 2.87
N ALA A 77 18.17 -8.62 2.16
CA ALA A 77 18.98 -8.39 0.96
C ALA A 77 18.14 -7.81 -0.19
N ALA A 78 16.99 -8.40 -0.50
CA ALA A 78 16.13 -7.98 -1.61
C ALA A 78 15.60 -6.55 -1.44
N MET A 79 15.19 -6.18 -0.21
CA MET A 79 14.66 -4.87 0.12
C MET A 79 15.75 -3.87 0.53
N ARG A 80 17.02 -4.29 0.60
CA ARG A 80 18.13 -3.48 1.10
C ARG A 80 17.80 -2.87 2.47
N ILE A 81 17.30 -3.70 3.39
CA ILE A 81 16.99 -3.27 4.76
C ILE A 81 18.32 -3.07 5.51
N ARG A 82 18.51 -1.90 6.07
CA ARG A 82 19.68 -1.62 6.92
C ARG A 82 19.39 -2.13 8.33
N SER A 83 20.01 -3.24 8.70
CA SER A 83 19.86 -3.88 10.02
C SER A 83 21.17 -4.54 10.44
N ALA A 84 21.34 -4.73 11.73
CA ALA A 84 22.51 -5.43 12.28
C ALA A 84 22.39 -6.96 12.09
N SER A 85 21.18 -7.50 12.19
CA SER A 85 20.90 -8.93 12.00
C SER A 85 19.41 -9.18 11.77
N PRO A 86 18.99 -10.35 11.26
CA PRO A 86 17.60 -10.76 11.19
C PRO A 86 16.89 -10.82 12.56
N ALA A 87 17.65 -11.01 13.65
CA ALA A 87 17.13 -11.08 15.02
C ALA A 87 16.87 -9.69 15.64
N GLN A 88 17.30 -8.59 14.97
CA GLN A 88 17.11 -7.24 15.47
C GLN A 88 15.61 -6.90 15.61
N PRO A 89 15.17 -6.32 16.75
CA PRO A 89 13.81 -5.83 16.92
C PRO A 89 13.47 -4.75 15.89
N VAL A 90 12.27 -4.84 15.29
CA VAL A 90 11.85 -3.89 14.25
C VAL A 90 11.70 -2.48 14.81
N ALA A 91 11.43 -2.33 16.11
CA ALA A 91 11.35 -1.03 16.79
C ALA A 91 12.63 -0.20 16.65
N GLU A 92 13.79 -0.83 16.52
CA GLU A 92 15.11 -0.19 16.41
C GLU A 92 15.44 0.29 14.99
N LEU A 93 14.62 -0.09 14.01
CA LEU A 93 14.82 0.32 12.63
C LEU A 93 14.31 1.74 12.38
N SER A 94 14.93 2.45 11.43
CA SER A 94 14.37 3.69 10.89
C SER A 94 13.02 3.44 10.22
N GLY A 95 12.18 4.49 10.12
CA GLY A 95 10.86 4.39 9.49
C GLY A 95 10.88 3.81 8.09
N GLY A 96 11.85 4.18 7.26
CA GLY A 96 12.01 3.62 5.91
C GLY A 96 12.37 2.14 5.91
N ASN A 97 13.20 1.67 6.85
CA ASN A 97 13.51 0.25 6.97
C ASN A 97 12.32 -0.55 7.55
N GLN A 98 11.57 0.01 8.49
CA GLN A 98 10.30 -0.56 8.96
C GLN A 98 9.31 -0.76 7.79
N GLN A 99 9.17 0.23 6.91
CA GLN A 99 8.31 0.13 5.73
C GLN A 99 8.76 -0.99 4.79
N LYS A 100 10.06 -1.10 4.57
CA LYS A 100 10.64 -2.20 3.76
C LYS A 100 10.33 -3.57 4.37
N VAL A 101 10.32 -3.73 5.71
CA VAL A 101 9.91 -4.97 6.38
C VAL A 101 8.44 -5.29 6.09
N VAL A 102 7.53 -4.31 6.18
CA VAL A 102 6.10 -4.51 5.86
C VAL A 102 5.92 -4.95 4.40
N ILE A 103 6.60 -4.30 3.46
CA ILE A 103 6.53 -4.66 2.04
C ILE A 103 7.09 -6.07 1.83
N GLY A 104 8.27 -6.38 2.38
CA GLY A 104 8.93 -7.69 2.27
C GLY A 104 8.06 -8.84 2.77
N ARG A 105 7.30 -8.63 3.85
CA ARG A 105 6.33 -9.59 4.37
C ARG A 105 5.35 -10.07 3.29
N TRP A 106 4.79 -9.14 2.50
CA TRP A 106 3.78 -9.46 1.51
C TRP A 106 4.35 -10.02 0.21
N LEU A 107 5.61 -9.72 -0.10
CA LEU A 107 6.27 -10.29 -1.29
C LEU A 107 6.50 -11.80 -1.17
N GLU A 108 6.66 -12.33 0.05
CA GLU A 108 6.75 -13.77 0.30
C GLU A 108 5.46 -14.55 -0.03
N ARG A 109 4.35 -13.85 -0.19
CA ARG A 109 3.07 -14.43 -0.62
C ARG A 109 2.85 -14.40 -2.11
N ASP A 110 3.80 -13.91 -2.89
CA ASP A 110 3.67 -13.71 -4.34
C ASP A 110 2.39 -12.97 -4.74
N CYS A 111 1.96 -12.00 -3.91
CA CYS A 111 0.82 -11.16 -4.24
C CYS A 111 1.09 -10.40 -5.54
N GLN A 112 0.11 -10.42 -6.45
CA GLN A 112 0.21 -9.75 -7.75
C GLN A 112 -0.34 -8.33 -7.72
N VAL A 113 -1.21 -8.03 -6.75
CA VAL A 113 -1.80 -6.71 -6.54
C VAL A 113 -1.40 -6.23 -5.15
N LEU A 114 -0.77 -5.07 -5.08
CA LEU A 114 -0.32 -4.45 -3.84
C LEU A 114 -1.01 -3.10 -3.67
N LEU A 115 -1.77 -2.97 -2.59
CA LEU A 115 -2.45 -1.75 -2.20
C LEU A 115 -1.59 -1.04 -1.17
N PHE A 116 -1.13 0.15 -1.46
CA PHE A 116 -0.32 0.98 -0.59
C PHE A 116 -1.16 2.14 -0.06
N ASP A 117 -1.31 2.21 1.25
CA ASP A 117 -1.95 3.33 1.92
C ASP A 117 -0.88 4.18 2.60
N GLU A 118 -0.70 5.41 2.12
CA GLU A 118 0.30 6.38 2.58
C GLU A 118 1.72 5.77 2.74
N PRO A 119 2.32 5.18 1.68
CA PRO A 119 3.52 4.33 1.80
C PRO A 119 4.75 5.06 2.34
N THR A 120 4.78 6.38 2.28
CA THR A 120 5.93 7.19 2.72
C THR A 120 5.61 8.14 3.87
N ARG A 121 4.46 7.99 4.50
CA ARG A 121 4.09 8.83 5.65
C ARG A 121 5.02 8.61 6.84
N GLY A 122 5.53 9.71 7.40
CA GLY A 122 6.45 9.65 8.53
C GLY A 122 7.81 9.02 8.21
N ILE A 123 8.25 9.07 6.96
CA ILE A 123 9.55 8.62 6.49
C ILE A 123 10.37 9.85 6.08
N ASP A 124 11.67 9.83 6.36
CA ASP A 124 12.57 10.89 5.94
C ASP A 124 12.71 10.97 4.41
N VAL A 125 13.09 12.14 3.90
CA VAL A 125 13.12 12.42 2.45
C VAL A 125 14.04 11.46 1.71
N GLY A 126 15.20 11.10 2.27
CA GLY A 126 16.13 10.18 1.62
C GLY A 126 15.54 8.77 1.49
N ALA A 127 14.88 8.29 2.54
CA ALA A 127 14.24 6.98 2.54
C ALA A 127 12.98 6.92 1.66
N LYS A 128 12.28 8.05 1.41
CA LYS A 128 11.18 8.11 0.44
C LYS A 128 11.62 7.67 -0.96
N PHE A 129 12.76 8.18 -1.43
CA PHE A 129 13.28 7.80 -2.75
C PHE A 129 13.64 6.32 -2.85
N ASP A 130 14.12 5.71 -1.76
CA ASP A 130 14.33 4.26 -1.70
C ASP A 130 13.01 3.49 -1.91
N ILE A 131 11.92 3.95 -1.27
CA ILE A 131 10.59 3.34 -1.43
C ILE A 131 10.08 3.54 -2.86
N TYR A 132 10.21 4.73 -3.46
CA TYR A 132 9.82 4.96 -4.85
C TYR A 132 10.57 4.04 -5.82
N GLY A 133 11.88 3.88 -5.63
CA GLY A 133 12.68 2.93 -6.41
C GLY A 133 12.21 1.48 -6.28
N LEU A 134 11.79 1.08 -5.06
CA LEU A 134 11.22 -0.23 -4.79
C LEU A 134 9.88 -0.42 -5.51
N LEU A 135 8.95 0.55 -5.40
CA LEU A 135 7.65 0.50 -6.07
C LEU A 135 7.82 0.39 -7.60
N ALA A 136 8.71 1.20 -8.18
CA ALA A 136 9.02 1.14 -9.60
C ALA A 136 9.62 -0.22 -10.01
N ALA A 137 10.45 -0.84 -9.17
CA ALA A 137 10.98 -2.18 -9.43
C ALA A 137 9.89 -3.25 -9.41
N LEU A 138 8.95 -3.19 -8.47
CA LEU A 138 7.81 -4.10 -8.38
C LEU A 138 6.88 -3.96 -9.60
N ALA A 139 6.61 -2.73 -10.04
CA ALA A 139 5.83 -2.48 -11.26
C ALA A 139 6.50 -3.08 -12.50
N ARG A 140 7.83 -2.92 -12.66
CA ARG A 140 8.59 -3.54 -13.75
C ARG A 140 8.57 -5.07 -13.70
N GLN A 141 8.41 -5.69 -12.53
CA GLN A 141 8.21 -7.13 -12.38
C GLN A 141 6.79 -7.58 -12.75
N GLY A 142 5.92 -6.66 -13.18
CA GLY A 142 4.55 -6.94 -13.62
C GLY A 142 3.52 -6.96 -12.49
N LYS A 143 3.86 -6.52 -11.29
CA LYS A 143 2.89 -6.38 -10.20
C LYS A 143 2.02 -5.14 -10.43
N ALA A 144 0.75 -5.24 -10.11
CA ALA A 144 -0.18 -4.10 -10.12
C ALA A 144 -0.11 -3.38 -8.77
N LEU A 145 0.17 -2.07 -8.81
CA LEU A 145 0.29 -1.24 -7.62
C LEU A 145 -0.86 -0.23 -7.60
N VAL A 146 -1.56 -0.14 -6.48
CA VAL A 146 -2.53 0.94 -6.21
C VAL A 146 -1.99 1.72 -5.03
N VAL A 147 -1.75 3.01 -5.21
CA VAL A 147 -1.18 3.88 -4.18
C VAL A 147 -2.20 4.94 -3.81
N VAL A 148 -2.52 5.03 -2.53
CA VAL A 148 -3.25 6.14 -1.94
C VAL A 148 -2.24 7.01 -1.21
N SER A 149 -2.23 8.31 -1.51
CA SER A 149 -1.34 9.27 -0.84
C SER A 149 -2.01 10.64 -0.75
N SER A 150 -1.76 11.32 0.35
CA SER A 150 -2.11 12.74 0.55
C SER A 150 -1.08 13.69 -0.08
N ASP A 151 0.09 13.18 -0.48
CA ASP A 151 1.14 13.93 -1.17
C ASP A 151 0.95 13.83 -2.69
N LEU A 152 0.32 14.85 -3.27
CA LEU A 152 0.05 14.89 -4.71
C LEU A 152 1.34 14.79 -5.55
N ARG A 153 2.44 15.37 -5.07
CA ARG A 153 3.73 15.33 -5.78
C ARG A 153 4.31 13.91 -5.82
N GLU A 154 4.08 13.14 -4.74
CA GLU A 154 4.42 11.72 -4.72
C GLU A 154 3.68 10.97 -5.82
N LEU A 155 2.35 11.12 -5.89
CA LEU A 155 1.53 10.44 -6.91
C LEU A 155 1.97 10.82 -8.33
N MET A 156 2.20 12.11 -8.59
CA MET A 156 2.68 12.59 -9.90
C MET A 156 4.04 12.01 -10.28
N LEU A 157 4.89 11.73 -9.30
CA LEU A 157 6.23 11.18 -9.52
C LEU A 157 6.20 9.69 -9.86
N ILE A 158 5.37 8.89 -9.16
CA ILE A 158 5.48 7.42 -9.19
C ILE A 158 4.37 6.72 -9.98
N CYS A 159 3.21 7.36 -10.20
CA CYS A 159 2.07 6.72 -10.83
C CYS A 159 2.08 6.87 -12.36
N ASP A 160 1.50 5.90 -13.06
CA ASP A 160 1.21 5.97 -14.50
C ASP A 160 -0.17 6.56 -14.75
N ARG A 161 -1.09 6.41 -13.78
CA ARG A 161 -2.45 6.96 -13.79
C ARG A 161 -2.82 7.45 -12.40
N ILE A 162 -3.57 8.54 -12.32
CA ILE A 162 -4.12 9.08 -11.07
C ILE A 162 -5.63 9.16 -11.18
N ALA A 163 -6.32 8.40 -10.34
CA ALA A 163 -7.77 8.48 -10.17
C ALA A 163 -8.10 9.44 -9.02
N VAL A 164 -8.88 10.46 -9.30
CA VAL A 164 -9.26 11.48 -8.31
C VAL A 164 -10.66 11.23 -7.78
N LEU A 165 -10.76 11.01 -6.47
CA LEU A 165 -12.03 10.89 -5.76
C LEU A 165 -12.33 12.19 -5.03
N SER A 166 -13.58 12.67 -5.13
CA SER A 166 -14.06 13.83 -4.38
C SER A 166 -15.46 13.58 -3.87
N ALA A 167 -15.70 13.83 -2.57
CA ALA A 167 -16.98 13.59 -1.90
C ALA A 167 -17.55 12.17 -2.15
N GLY A 168 -16.69 11.15 -2.11
CA GLY A 168 -17.05 9.73 -2.27
C GLY A 168 -17.35 9.30 -3.72
N ARG A 169 -17.02 10.12 -4.72
CA ARG A 169 -17.23 9.82 -6.14
C ARG A 169 -15.92 9.90 -6.91
N LEU A 170 -15.72 8.99 -7.85
CA LEU A 170 -14.68 9.13 -8.85
C LEU A 170 -15.05 10.30 -9.78
N ILE A 171 -14.21 11.31 -9.82
CA ILE A 171 -14.40 12.50 -10.65
C ILE A 171 -13.79 12.29 -12.02
N ASP A 172 -12.50 11.89 -12.03
CA ASP A 172 -11.76 11.67 -13.28
C ASP A 172 -10.58 10.73 -13.05
N THR A 173 -10.00 10.27 -14.17
CA THR A 173 -8.75 9.51 -14.19
C THR A 173 -7.81 10.13 -15.19
N PHE A 174 -6.64 10.53 -14.74
CA PHE A 174 -5.62 11.20 -15.53
C PHE A 174 -4.50 10.22 -15.88
N GLU A 175 -4.10 10.20 -17.14
CA GLU A 175 -2.93 9.44 -17.60
C GLU A 175 -1.66 10.27 -17.43
N ARG A 176 -0.52 9.61 -17.23
CA ARG A 176 0.79 10.25 -17.20
C ARG A 176 0.99 11.12 -18.46
N GLU A 177 1.65 12.26 -18.34
CA GLU A 177 1.87 13.26 -19.39
C GLU A 177 0.64 14.13 -19.74
N HIS A 178 -0.56 13.78 -19.25
CA HIS A 178 -1.79 14.54 -19.51
C HIS A 178 -2.37 15.19 -18.25
N TRP A 179 -1.61 15.25 -17.16
CA TRP A 179 -2.03 15.93 -15.93
C TRP A 179 -1.19 17.16 -15.59
N SER A 180 -1.81 18.12 -14.95
CA SER A 180 -1.12 19.16 -14.19
C SER A 180 -1.55 19.14 -12.74
N GLN A 181 -0.77 19.74 -11.85
CA GLN A 181 -1.14 19.86 -10.45
C GLN A 181 -2.49 20.56 -10.28
N ASP A 182 -2.72 21.62 -11.05
CA ASP A 182 -3.96 22.42 -10.99
C ASP A 182 -5.20 21.61 -11.43
N GLN A 183 -5.07 20.78 -12.47
CA GLN A 183 -6.16 19.90 -12.93
C GLN A 183 -6.53 18.86 -11.86
N LEU A 184 -5.53 18.25 -11.24
CA LEU A 184 -5.74 17.26 -10.18
C LEU A 184 -6.38 17.90 -8.95
N LEU A 185 -5.92 19.09 -8.55
CA LEU A 185 -6.53 19.85 -7.45
C LEU A 185 -7.96 20.29 -7.77
N ALA A 186 -8.22 20.81 -8.97
CA ALA A 186 -9.57 21.17 -9.40
C ALA A 186 -10.52 19.97 -9.34
N ALA A 187 -10.09 18.79 -9.80
CA ALA A 187 -10.87 17.56 -9.71
C ALA A 187 -11.12 17.15 -8.25
N ALA A 188 -10.12 17.28 -7.37
CA ALA A 188 -10.25 16.94 -5.97
C ALA A 188 -11.31 17.81 -5.23
N PHE A 189 -11.46 19.07 -5.63
CA PHE A 189 -12.45 19.98 -5.05
C PHE A 189 -13.81 19.95 -5.74
N ALA A 190 -13.95 19.42 -6.94
CA ALA A 190 -15.17 19.47 -7.74
C ALA A 190 -16.41 18.87 -7.06
N GLY A 191 -16.23 17.81 -6.25
CA GLY A 191 -17.34 17.17 -5.53
C GLY A 191 -17.87 18.03 -4.37
N TYR A 192 -17.00 18.78 -3.71
CA TYR A 192 -17.36 19.66 -2.61
C TYR A 192 -18.11 20.90 -3.12
N GLN A 193 -17.67 21.51 -4.21
CA GLN A 193 -18.35 22.67 -4.84
C GLN A 193 -19.79 22.33 -5.24
N LYS A 194 -20.03 21.14 -5.83
CA LYS A 194 -21.40 20.70 -6.17
C LYS A 194 -22.26 20.48 -4.93
N ARG A 195 -21.71 20.00 -3.85
CA ARG A 195 -22.41 19.76 -2.58
C ARG A 195 -22.80 21.08 -1.91
N ASP A 196 -21.91 22.06 -1.88
CA ASP A 196 -22.18 23.38 -1.33
C ASP A 196 -23.23 24.12 -2.14
N ALA A 197 -23.21 24.06 -3.47
CA ALA A 197 -24.23 24.62 -4.34
C ALA A 197 -25.63 23.99 -4.12
N MET A 198 -25.68 22.66 -3.86
CA MET A 198 -26.94 21.97 -3.53
C MET A 198 -27.50 22.41 -2.16
N LEU A 199 -26.63 22.59 -1.17
CA LEU A 199 -27.03 23.04 0.17
C LEU A 199 -27.55 24.50 0.15
N HIS A 200 -26.93 25.39 -0.61
CA HIS A 200 -27.38 26.76 -0.78
C HIS A 200 -28.73 26.88 -1.51
N ASN A 201 -28.97 26.00 -2.49
CA ASN A 201 -30.25 25.96 -3.21
C ASN A 201 -31.39 25.28 -2.43
N ALA A 202 -31.05 24.48 -1.40
CA ALA A 202 -32.02 23.79 -0.53
C ALA A 202 -32.42 24.62 0.70
N ALA A 203 -31.77 25.75 0.96
CA ALA A 203 -32.18 26.66 2.04
C ALA A 203 -33.52 27.31 1.70
N PRO A 204 -34.59 27.24 2.55
CA PRO A 204 -35.85 27.90 2.29
C PRO A 204 -35.60 29.41 2.22
N ARG A 205 -36.06 30.03 1.15
CA ARG A 205 -36.18 31.50 1.10
C ARG A 205 -37.07 31.92 2.26
N MET A 206 -36.49 32.50 3.28
CA MET A 206 -37.27 33.24 4.28
C MET A 206 -37.79 34.50 3.57
N ASP A 207 -39.03 34.39 3.06
CA ASP A 207 -39.76 35.54 2.58
C ASP A 207 -40.04 36.44 3.78
N ALA A 208 -39.61 37.68 3.68
CA ALA A 208 -39.89 38.78 4.62
C ALA A 208 -41.30 39.35 4.39
#